data_8ce28f2f909ed1a47e3e166d080419db
#
_entry.id   8ce28f2f909ed1a47e3e166d080419db
#
_cell.length_a   1.000
_cell.length_b   1.000
_cell.length_c   1.000
_cell.angle_alpha   90.00
_cell.angle_beta   90.00
_cell.angle_gamma   90.00
#
_symmetry.space_group_name_H-M   'P 1'
#
loop_
_entity.id
_entity.type
_entity.pdbx_description
1 polymer ?
#
loop_
_entity_poly.entity_id
_entity_poly.type
_entity_poly.pdbx_seq_one_letter_code
_entity_poly.pdbx_strand_id
1 'polypeptide(L)'
;MAPFFLCLTAGGLRRELAKRDDFGSDRDMEQPDNSLEIAALEKGYLRIAGVDEVGRGPLAGPVTAAAVVLDLAQLPEGLNDSKKLSAKKRAALAAEIWASAEVSLAEASVEEIDSINILRASHLAMERAVAALDPPPDYLLIDGNMIPRDLTIESEAVVKGDGKSVSIAAASIVAKEARDLLMVDLAQQFPGYGWERNAGYPSKQHREALVELGVTPHHRRSFKPVHKILYQE
;
A
#
# COMPACT_ATOMS: atom_id res chain seq x y z
N MET A 1 47.51 -12.59 -17.44
CA MET A 1 46.60 -13.29 -16.50
C MET A 1 45.29 -12.55 -16.54
N ALA A 2 44.30 -13.08 -17.25
CA ALA A 2 42.96 -12.47 -17.37
C ALA A 2 42.01 -13.16 -16.36
N PRO A 3 41.12 -12.42 -15.70
CA PRO A 3 40.12 -13.05 -14.84
C PRO A 3 38.97 -13.61 -15.66
N PHE A 4 38.64 -14.85 -15.39
CA PHE A 4 37.51 -15.58 -15.92
C PHE A 4 36.18 -14.92 -15.47
N PHE A 5 35.41 -14.39 -16.42
CA PHE A 5 34.00 -14.09 -16.22
C PHE A 5 33.18 -15.39 -16.33
N LEU A 6 32.62 -15.85 -15.23
CA LEU A 6 31.66 -16.94 -15.25
C LEU A 6 30.29 -16.38 -15.66
N CYS A 7 29.91 -16.66 -16.90
CA CYS A 7 28.57 -16.41 -17.41
C CYS A 7 27.64 -17.47 -16.81
N LEU A 8 26.87 -17.10 -15.79
CA LEU A 8 25.78 -17.92 -15.26
C LEU A 8 24.57 -17.78 -16.20
N THR A 9 24.37 -18.79 -17.05
CA THR A 9 23.20 -18.89 -17.92
C THR A 9 21.95 -19.19 -17.10
N ALA A 10 20.81 -18.60 -17.52
CA ALA A 10 19.48 -18.70 -16.91
C ALA A 10 18.94 -20.14 -16.62
N GLY A 11 19.65 -21.17 -17.01
CA GLY A 11 19.31 -22.56 -16.78
C GLY A 11 19.62 -23.09 -15.37
N GLY A 12 20.46 -22.42 -14.58
CA GLY A 12 20.85 -22.85 -13.24
C GLY A 12 19.82 -22.53 -12.15
N LEU A 13 19.12 -21.41 -12.29
CA LEU A 13 18.11 -20.96 -11.32
C LEU A 13 16.84 -21.84 -11.29
N ARG A 14 16.53 -22.53 -12.40
CA ARG A 14 15.32 -23.37 -12.49
C ARG A 14 15.35 -24.63 -11.62
N ARG A 15 16.50 -25.08 -11.12
CA ARG A 15 16.63 -26.33 -10.34
C ARG A 15 16.60 -26.16 -8.83
N GLU A 16 16.87 -24.98 -8.31
CA GLU A 16 16.88 -24.77 -6.85
C GLU A 16 15.52 -24.27 -6.30
N LEU A 17 14.72 -23.60 -7.11
CA LEU A 17 13.38 -23.11 -6.72
C LEU A 17 12.29 -24.21 -6.70
N ALA A 18 12.56 -25.40 -7.29
CA ALA A 18 11.58 -26.49 -7.42
C ALA A 18 11.61 -27.52 -6.28
N LYS A 19 12.27 -27.27 -5.15
CA LYS A 19 12.37 -28.24 -4.02
C LYS A 19 11.93 -27.65 -2.69
N ARG A 20 10.71 -27.13 -2.62
CA ARG A 20 10.03 -26.89 -1.34
C ARG A 20 8.53 -27.18 -1.48
N ASP A 21 8.20 -28.39 -1.89
CA ASP A 21 6.86 -28.95 -1.70
C ASP A 21 6.98 -30.14 -0.78
N ASP A 22 6.57 -29.99 0.45
CA ASP A 22 5.76 -30.95 1.20
C ASP A 22 5.74 -30.60 2.70
N PHE A 23 4.71 -29.88 3.15
CA PHE A 23 4.18 -30.05 4.52
C PHE A 23 2.69 -29.69 4.52
N GLY A 24 1.90 -30.70 4.86
CA GLY A 24 0.47 -30.73 4.73
C GLY A 24 -0.32 -29.84 5.70
N SER A 25 -1.48 -29.49 5.24
CA SER A 25 -2.76 -29.19 5.90
C SER A 25 -2.74 -28.48 7.25
N ASP A 26 -2.81 -27.16 7.19
CA ASP A 26 -3.67 -26.42 8.13
C ASP A 26 -4.35 -25.29 7.33
N ARG A 27 -5.66 -25.14 7.51
CA ARG A 27 -6.62 -24.30 6.75
C ARG A 27 -5.97 -23.13 6.03
N ASP A 28 -5.95 -23.13 4.70
CA ASP A 28 -5.39 -22.17 3.78
C ASP A 28 -5.90 -20.73 4.09
N MET A 29 -5.17 -20.04 4.91
CA MET A 29 -5.14 -18.59 4.81
C MET A 29 -4.13 -18.28 3.70
N GLU A 30 -4.62 -18.01 2.50
CA GLU A 30 -3.80 -17.57 1.38
C GLU A 30 -2.84 -16.48 1.86
N GLN A 31 -1.56 -16.81 1.90
CA GLN A 31 -0.49 -15.83 2.12
C GLN A 31 -0.04 -15.33 0.75
N PRO A 32 0.31 -14.04 0.61
CA PRO A 32 0.85 -13.56 -0.64
C PRO A 32 2.14 -14.31 -0.98
N ASP A 33 2.28 -14.66 -2.24
CA ASP A 33 3.48 -15.25 -2.81
C ASP A 33 4.02 -14.39 -3.97
N ASN A 34 5.12 -14.79 -4.57
CA ASN A 34 5.76 -14.06 -5.67
C ASN A 34 5.37 -14.60 -7.06
N SER A 35 4.29 -15.35 -7.16
CA SER A 35 3.87 -15.96 -8.43
C SER A 35 3.52 -14.94 -9.51
N LEU A 36 2.90 -13.82 -9.13
CA LEU A 36 2.54 -12.74 -10.05
C LEU A 36 3.79 -11.97 -10.53
N GLU A 37 4.74 -11.73 -9.64
CA GLU A 37 6.02 -11.11 -9.98
C GLU A 37 6.84 -12.02 -10.91
N ILE A 38 6.89 -13.32 -10.63
CA ILE A 38 7.56 -14.32 -11.51
C ILE A 38 6.90 -14.35 -12.88
N ALA A 39 5.56 -14.36 -12.93
CA ALA A 39 4.84 -14.33 -14.21
C ALA A 39 5.15 -13.06 -15.03
N ALA A 40 5.35 -11.91 -14.39
CA ALA A 40 5.77 -10.68 -15.06
C ALA A 40 7.23 -10.79 -15.57
N LEU A 41 8.15 -11.35 -14.77
CA LEU A 41 9.53 -11.63 -15.21
C LEU A 41 9.58 -12.59 -16.41
N GLU A 42 8.72 -13.61 -16.44
CA GLU A 42 8.63 -14.55 -17.57
C GLU A 42 8.12 -13.88 -18.86
N LYS A 43 7.34 -12.80 -18.75
CA LYS A 43 6.93 -11.95 -19.89
C LYS A 43 8.04 -11.00 -20.37
N GLY A 44 9.17 -10.92 -19.63
CA GLY A 44 10.35 -10.13 -19.98
C GLY A 44 10.46 -8.79 -19.26
N TYR A 45 9.55 -8.46 -18.35
CA TYR A 45 9.68 -7.29 -17.47
C TYR A 45 10.78 -7.54 -16.44
N LEU A 46 11.48 -6.50 -16.01
CA LEU A 46 12.64 -6.61 -15.13
C LEU A 46 12.43 -5.94 -13.79
N ARG A 47 11.52 -4.97 -13.73
CA ARG A 47 11.33 -4.13 -12.56
C ARG A 47 9.84 -3.97 -12.23
N ILE A 48 9.36 -4.89 -11.42
CA ILE A 48 7.95 -5.01 -11.06
C ILE A 48 7.71 -4.24 -9.77
N ALA A 49 6.77 -3.30 -9.75
CA ALA A 49 6.32 -2.63 -8.54
C ALA A 49 4.92 -3.08 -8.13
N GLY A 50 4.75 -3.38 -6.84
CA GLY A 50 3.45 -3.51 -6.21
C GLY A 50 2.94 -2.15 -5.73
N VAL A 51 1.66 -1.86 -5.93
CA VAL A 51 1.03 -0.58 -5.59
C VAL A 51 -0.25 -0.82 -4.80
N ASP A 52 -0.39 -0.14 -3.65
CA ASP A 52 -1.60 -0.20 -2.82
C ASP A 52 -1.88 1.16 -2.18
N GLU A 53 -3.15 1.42 -1.80
CA GLU A 53 -3.57 2.62 -1.11
C GLU A 53 -4.23 2.31 0.24
N VAL A 54 -4.15 3.27 1.13
CA VAL A 54 -4.83 3.27 2.43
C VAL A 54 -5.53 4.59 2.70
N GLY A 55 -6.61 4.54 3.44
CA GLY A 55 -7.27 5.77 3.88
C GLY A 55 -8.44 6.21 3.01
N ARG A 56 -9.11 5.33 2.27
CA ARG A 56 -10.32 5.69 1.49
C ARG A 56 -11.55 5.91 2.37
N GLY A 57 -11.75 5.10 3.40
CA GLY A 57 -12.93 5.13 4.27
C GLY A 57 -12.95 6.17 5.41
N PRO A 58 -11.82 6.70 5.91
CA PRO A 58 -11.78 7.69 6.96
C PRO A 58 -12.51 9.00 6.62
N LEU A 59 -13.02 9.69 7.65
CA LEU A 59 -13.63 11.01 7.56
C LEU A 59 -12.59 12.14 7.60
N ALA A 60 -11.35 11.83 7.99
CA ALA A 60 -10.26 12.79 8.15
C ALA A 60 -8.93 12.25 7.63
N GLY A 61 -8.05 13.16 7.25
CA GLY A 61 -6.72 12.90 6.74
C GLY A 61 -6.69 12.56 5.24
N PRO A 62 -5.48 12.51 4.65
CA PRO A 62 -5.27 12.21 3.24
C PRO A 62 -5.56 10.74 2.92
N VAL A 63 -5.60 10.42 1.64
CA VAL A 63 -5.39 9.04 1.14
C VAL A 63 -3.93 8.91 0.78
N THR A 64 -3.31 7.81 1.22
CA THR A 64 -1.88 7.53 1.05
C THR A 64 -1.71 6.29 0.20
N ALA A 65 -0.80 6.32 -0.77
CA ALA A 65 -0.42 5.16 -1.56
C ALA A 65 1.09 4.91 -1.46
N ALA A 66 1.48 3.65 -1.60
CA ALA A 66 2.86 3.24 -1.75
C ALA A 66 3.06 2.49 -3.06
N ALA A 67 4.27 2.61 -3.61
CA ALA A 67 4.76 1.75 -4.66
C ALA A 67 6.09 1.12 -4.19
N VAL A 68 6.21 -0.21 -4.32
CA VAL A 68 7.35 -0.96 -3.77
C VAL A 68 7.89 -1.92 -4.81
N VAL A 69 9.21 -1.85 -5.06
CA VAL A 69 9.96 -2.84 -5.85
C VAL A 69 10.79 -3.68 -4.90
N LEU A 70 10.49 -4.98 -4.83
CA LEU A 70 11.19 -5.93 -3.96
C LEU A 70 12.35 -6.62 -4.70
N ASP A 71 13.40 -6.94 -3.96
CA ASP A 71 14.35 -7.97 -4.38
C ASP A 71 13.73 -9.35 -4.11
N LEU A 72 13.32 -10.04 -5.17
CA LEU A 72 12.67 -11.36 -5.06
C LEU A 72 13.61 -12.45 -4.54
N ALA A 73 14.93 -12.22 -4.51
CA ALA A 73 15.89 -13.14 -3.92
C ALA A 73 15.98 -13.00 -2.38
N GLN A 74 15.52 -11.88 -1.83
CA GLN A 74 15.61 -11.55 -0.40
C GLN A 74 14.32 -10.94 0.12
N LEU A 75 13.23 -11.72 0.08
CA LEU A 75 11.92 -11.26 0.54
C LEU A 75 11.84 -11.18 2.07
N PRO A 76 11.28 -10.09 2.63
CA PRO A 76 10.95 -10.03 4.06
C PRO A 76 10.02 -11.17 4.48
N GLU A 77 10.32 -11.81 5.61
CA GLU A 77 9.51 -12.93 6.08
C GLU A 77 8.19 -12.48 6.71
N GLY A 78 7.08 -13.11 6.30
CA GLY A 78 5.76 -12.91 6.89
C GLY A 78 5.01 -11.69 6.36
N LEU A 79 5.32 -11.28 5.12
CA LEU A 79 4.47 -10.35 4.37
C LEU A 79 3.03 -10.90 4.34
N ASN A 80 2.05 -10.03 4.54
CA ASN A 80 0.62 -10.36 4.49
C ASN A 80 -0.19 -9.06 4.36
N ASP A 81 -1.49 -9.21 4.08
CA ASP A 81 -2.46 -8.10 4.20
C ASP A 81 -2.22 -7.33 5.51
N SER A 82 -1.95 -6.04 5.40
CA SER A 82 -1.59 -5.16 6.53
C SER A 82 -2.61 -5.16 7.66
N LYS A 83 -3.89 -5.46 7.36
CA LYS A 83 -4.99 -5.54 8.33
C LYS A 83 -4.97 -6.84 9.15
N LYS A 84 -4.29 -7.89 8.63
CA LYS A 84 -4.10 -9.17 9.35
C LYS A 84 -2.90 -9.13 10.29
N LEU A 85 -2.03 -8.13 10.16
CA LEU A 85 -0.84 -7.96 11.00
C LEU A 85 -1.14 -7.14 12.25
N SER A 86 -0.54 -7.53 13.39
CA SER A 86 -0.53 -6.67 14.57
C SER A 86 0.29 -5.39 14.28
N ALA A 87 0.00 -4.29 14.97
CA ALA A 87 0.71 -3.03 14.79
C ALA A 87 2.23 -3.20 14.97
N LYS A 88 2.66 -3.97 15.99
CA LYS A 88 4.09 -4.24 16.23
C LYS A 88 4.75 -4.99 15.07
N LYS A 89 4.09 -6.03 14.53
CA LYS A 89 4.62 -6.81 13.39
C LYS A 89 4.66 -5.97 12.13
N ARG A 90 3.62 -5.16 11.88
CA ARG A 90 3.53 -4.26 10.73
C ARG A 90 4.63 -3.20 10.75
N ALA A 91 4.88 -2.55 11.91
CA ALA A 91 5.96 -1.57 12.06
C ALA A 91 7.34 -2.20 11.82
N ALA A 92 7.58 -3.42 12.33
CA ALA A 92 8.84 -4.13 12.09
C ALA A 92 9.04 -4.47 10.60
N LEU A 93 7.99 -4.99 9.93
CA LEU A 93 8.04 -5.29 8.50
C LEU A 93 8.19 -4.03 7.65
N ALA A 94 7.51 -2.93 7.99
CA ALA A 94 7.68 -1.67 7.29
C ALA A 94 9.14 -1.19 7.35
N ALA A 95 9.78 -1.26 8.53
CA ALA A 95 11.20 -0.90 8.67
C ALA A 95 12.12 -1.81 7.84
N GLU A 96 11.85 -3.12 7.79
CA GLU A 96 12.59 -4.07 6.97
C GLU A 96 12.41 -3.79 5.48
N ILE A 97 11.18 -3.54 5.00
CA ILE A 97 10.89 -3.17 3.61
C ILE A 97 11.64 -1.90 3.23
N TRP A 98 11.62 -0.84 4.06
CA TRP A 98 12.38 0.38 3.83
C TRP A 98 13.89 0.16 3.74
N ALA A 99 14.43 -0.83 4.44
CA ALA A 99 15.86 -1.13 4.45
C ALA A 99 16.31 -2.02 3.26
N SER A 100 15.41 -2.81 2.66
CA SER A 100 15.75 -3.84 1.68
C SER A 100 15.10 -3.68 0.31
N ALA A 101 14.14 -2.75 0.17
CA ALA A 101 13.39 -2.54 -1.06
C ALA A 101 13.44 -1.08 -1.51
N GLU A 102 13.08 -0.84 -2.77
CA GLU A 102 12.83 0.52 -3.25
C GLU A 102 11.38 0.87 -2.96
N VAL A 103 11.18 1.93 -2.20
CA VAL A 103 9.88 2.34 -1.68
C VAL A 103 9.63 3.80 -2.02
N SER A 104 8.44 4.08 -2.50
CA SER A 104 7.92 5.44 -2.60
C SER A 104 6.56 5.55 -1.93
N LEU A 105 6.29 6.72 -1.37
CA LEU A 105 5.02 7.09 -0.76
C LEU A 105 4.51 8.39 -1.37
N ALA A 106 3.21 8.46 -1.60
CA ALA A 106 2.57 9.70 -1.99
C ALA A 106 1.16 9.80 -1.42
N GLU A 107 0.65 11.02 -1.40
CA GLU A 107 -0.66 11.32 -0.84
C GLU A 107 -1.50 12.15 -1.82
N ALA A 108 -2.82 12.03 -1.69
CA ALA A 108 -3.74 13.05 -2.13
C ALA A 108 -4.41 13.69 -0.92
N SER A 109 -4.40 15.02 -0.87
CA SER A 109 -4.84 15.82 0.26
C SER A 109 -6.35 15.76 0.47
N VAL A 110 -6.82 16.29 1.60
CA VAL A 110 -8.25 16.42 1.88
C VAL A 110 -8.94 17.30 0.85
N GLU A 111 -8.30 18.39 0.43
CA GLU A 111 -8.82 19.30 -0.59
C GLU A 111 -8.95 18.63 -1.95
N GLU A 112 -7.97 17.79 -2.32
CA GLU A 112 -8.02 16.99 -3.56
C GLU A 112 -9.13 15.96 -3.48
N ILE A 113 -9.29 15.25 -2.33
CA ILE A 113 -10.38 14.30 -2.12
C ILE A 113 -11.74 14.99 -2.29
N ASP A 114 -11.92 16.15 -1.70
CA ASP A 114 -13.17 16.90 -1.78
C ASP A 114 -13.44 17.45 -3.19
N SER A 115 -12.39 17.76 -3.96
CA SER A 115 -12.47 18.27 -5.33
C SER A 115 -12.76 17.19 -6.37
N ILE A 116 -12.04 16.04 -6.33
CA ILE A 116 -12.07 15.03 -7.41
C ILE A 116 -12.71 13.70 -6.99
N ASN A 117 -13.22 13.58 -5.79
CA ASN A 117 -13.72 12.41 -5.06
C ASN A 117 -12.63 11.40 -4.66
N ILE A 118 -12.97 10.53 -3.70
CA ILE A 118 -12.02 9.59 -3.09
C ILE A 118 -11.45 8.56 -4.07
N LEU A 119 -12.21 8.11 -5.07
CA LEU A 119 -11.71 7.16 -6.06
C LEU A 119 -10.60 7.79 -6.92
N ARG A 120 -10.85 9.00 -7.43
CA ARG A 120 -9.86 9.72 -8.24
C ARG A 120 -8.65 10.15 -7.40
N ALA A 121 -8.87 10.55 -6.16
CA ALA A 121 -7.80 10.91 -5.24
C ALA A 121 -6.92 9.70 -4.87
N SER A 122 -7.50 8.50 -4.68
CA SER A 122 -6.68 7.30 -4.46
C SER A 122 -5.85 6.93 -5.69
N HIS A 123 -6.41 7.06 -6.90
CA HIS A 123 -5.65 6.87 -8.14
C HIS A 123 -4.52 7.90 -8.28
N LEU A 124 -4.79 9.18 -7.99
CA LEU A 124 -3.77 10.24 -8.01
C LEU A 124 -2.61 9.95 -7.04
N ALA A 125 -2.91 9.45 -5.83
CA ALA A 125 -1.89 9.04 -4.88
C ALA A 125 -1.04 7.88 -5.41
N MET A 126 -1.66 6.87 -6.05
CA MET A 126 -0.94 5.75 -6.69
C MET A 126 -0.05 6.24 -7.84
N GLU A 127 -0.57 7.09 -8.73
CA GLU A 127 0.17 7.68 -9.85
C GLU A 127 1.42 8.44 -9.37
N ARG A 128 1.26 9.25 -8.31
CA ARG A 128 2.36 9.98 -7.66
C ARG A 128 3.39 9.02 -7.02
N ALA A 129 2.93 7.98 -6.34
CA ALA A 129 3.82 6.99 -5.75
C ALA A 129 4.65 6.27 -6.82
N VAL A 130 4.03 5.83 -7.91
CA VAL A 130 4.74 5.21 -9.03
C VAL A 130 5.73 6.17 -9.67
N ALA A 131 5.34 7.43 -9.91
CA ALA A 131 6.19 8.44 -10.53
C ALA A 131 7.40 8.84 -9.68
N ALA A 132 7.37 8.58 -8.38
CA ALA A 132 8.46 8.90 -7.46
C ALA A 132 9.51 7.77 -7.33
N LEU A 133 9.29 6.61 -7.94
CA LEU A 133 10.30 5.55 -8.04
C LEU A 133 11.38 5.92 -9.07
N ASP A 134 12.64 5.83 -8.67
CA ASP A 134 13.80 6.09 -9.54
C ASP A 134 14.86 4.97 -9.35
N PRO A 135 15.16 4.20 -10.39
CA PRO A 135 14.60 4.22 -11.73
C PRO A 135 13.10 3.79 -11.77
N PRO A 136 12.35 4.20 -12.82
CA PRO A 136 10.94 3.83 -12.94
C PRO A 136 10.77 2.32 -13.13
N PRO A 137 9.67 1.72 -12.62
CA PRO A 137 9.31 0.34 -12.91
C PRO A 137 8.89 0.18 -14.38
N ASP A 138 8.96 -1.05 -14.89
CA ASP A 138 8.49 -1.41 -16.24
C ASP A 138 7.19 -2.25 -16.22
N TYR A 139 6.76 -2.69 -15.03
CA TYR A 139 5.48 -3.36 -14.82
C TYR A 139 4.91 -3.04 -13.44
N LEU A 140 3.57 -2.93 -13.35
CA LEU A 140 2.87 -2.61 -12.10
C LEU A 140 1.84 -3.69 -11.75
N LEU A 141 1.87 -4.15 -10.51
CA LEU A 141 0.80 -4.92 -9.88
C LEU A 141 0.04 -4.00 -8.93
N ILE A 142 -1.23 -3.72 -9.24
CA ILE A 142 -2.02 -2.70 -8.54
C ILE A 142 -3.13 -3.37 -7.75
N ASP A 143 -3.26 -3.10 -6.45
CA ASP A 143 -4.38 -3.62 -5.67
C ASP A 143 -5.72 -3.08 -6.18
N GLY A 144 -6.72 -3.95 -6.20
CA GLY A 144 -8.07 -3.59 -6.61
C GLY A 144 -8.45 -4.10 -8.01
N ASN A 145 -9.48 -3.48 -8.58
CA ASN A 145 -10.08 -3.87 -9.86
C ASN A 145 -9.96 -2.80 -10.95
N MET A 146 -9.20 -1.74 -10.70
CA MET A 146 -9.06 -0.61 -11.61
C MET A 146 -7.60 -0.16 -11.68
N ILE A 147 -7.15 0.18 -12.87
CA ILE A 147 -5.87 0.82 -13.12
C ILE A 147 -6.06 2.33 -13.16
N PRO A 148 -5.26 3.14 -12.45
CA PRO A 148 -5.25 4.60 -12.58
C PRO A 148 -5.04 5.03 -14.02
N ARG A 149 -5.77 6.07 -14.46
CA ARG A 149 -5.87 6.42 -15.89
C ARG A 149 -4.60 7.01 -16.47
N ASP A 150 -3.84 7.73 -15.64
CA ASP A 150 -2.68 8.48 -16.10
C ASP A 150 -1.38 7.66 -15.97
N LEU A 151 -1.47 6.39 -15.56
CA LEU A 151 -0.37 5.44 -15.64
C LEU A 151 -0.16 5.00 -17.10
N THR A 152 1.09 5.18 -17.56
CA THR A 152 1.53 4.77 -18.92
C THR A 152 2.34 3.48 -18.92
N ILE A 153 2.72 2.99 -17.74
CA ILE A 153 3.46 1.74 -17.54
C ILE A 153 2.47 0.58 -17.65
N GLU A 154 2.91 -0.52 -18.27
CA GLU A 154 2.10 -1.75 -18.35
C GLU A 154 1.69 -2.21 -16.95
N SER A 155 0.40 -2.49 -16.74
CA SER A 155 -0.15 -2.65 -15.42
C SER A 155 -1.20 -3.75 -15.37
N GLU A 156 -1.27 -4.46 -14.25
CA GLU A 156 -2.30 -5.46 -13.95
C GLU A 156 -3.02 -5.10 -12.64
N ALA A 157 -4.36 -5.04 -12.69
CA ALA A 157 -5.19 -4.87 -11.51
C ALA A 157 -5.45 -6.22 -10.84
N VAL A 158 -5.08 -6.34 -9.58
CA VAL A 158 -5.16 -7.59 -8.80
C VAL A 158 -6.15 -7.44 -7.66
N VAL A 159 -7.34 -8.01 -7.80
CA VAL A 159 -8.37 -7.97 -6.74
C VAL A 159 -7.89 -8.69 -5.50
N LYS A 160 -7.86 -7.99 -4.34
CA LYS A 160 -7.27 -8.43 -3.07
C LYS A 160 -5.79 -8.79 -3.25
N GLY A 161 -5.08 -7.94 -3.94
CA GLY A 161 -3.67 -8.13 -4.30
C GLY A 161 -2.75 -8.19 -3.09
N ASP A 162 -3.10 -7.47 -2.01
CA ASP A 162 -2.43 -7.49 -0.70
C ASP A 162 -2.36 -8.90 -0.05
N GLY A 163 -3.26 -9.80 -0.44
CA GLY A 163 -3.27 -11.20 -0.04
C GLY A 163 -2.69 -12.17 -1.08
N LYS A 164 -2.23 -11.69 -2.25
CA LYS A 164 -1.80 -12.54 -3.38
C LYS A 164 -0.38 -12.26 -3.86
N SER A 165 0.02 -10.99 -3.93
CA SER A 165 1.32 -10.51 -4.41
C SER A 165 2.16 -10.01 -3.24
N VAL A 166 3.40 -10.45 -3.14
CA VAL A 166 4.34 -9.97 -2.10
C VAL A 166 4.65 -8.48 -2.26
N SER A 167 4.71 -7.97 -3.49
CA SER A 167 4.99 -6.55 -3.75
C SER A 167 3.82 -5.67 -3.35
N ILE A 168 2.57 -6.10 -3.63
CA ILE A 168 1.37 -5.37 -3.19
C ILE A 168 1.23 -5.44 -1.67
N ALA A 169 1.50 -6.60 -1.05
CA ALA A 169 1.51 -6.74 0.41
C ALA A 169 2.51 -5.80 1.08
N ALA A 170 3.72 -5.67 0.51
CA ALA A 170 4.73 -4.74 0.98
C ALA A 170 4.25 -3.28 0.86
N ALA A 171 3.65 -2.90 -0.27
CA ALA A 171 3.06 -1.58 -0.47
C ALA A 171 1.95 -1.29 0.55
N SER A 172 1.04 -2.25 0.78
CA SER A 172 -0.02 -2.18 1.79
C SER A 172 0.52 -1.90 3.19
N ILE A 173 1.57 -2.63 3.60
CA ILE A 173 2.22 -2.50 4.92
C ILE A 173 2.81 -1.09 5.07
N VAL A 174 3.59 -0.63 4.09
CA VAL A 174 4.27 0.67 4.15
C VAL A 174 3.27 1.83 4.12
N ALA A 175 2.30 1.80 3.23
CA ALA A 175 1.26 2.82 3.15
C ALA A 175 0.46 2.90 4.46
N LYS A 176 0.10 1.74 5.03
CA LYS A 176 -0.66 1.67 6.30
C LYS A 176 0.11 2.24 7.46
N GLU A 177 1.39 1.88 7.61
CA GLU A 177 2.23 2.37 8.71
C GLU A 177 2.45 3.88 8.61
N ALA A 178 2.80 4.38 7.42
CA ALA A 178 3.00 5.81 7.19
C ALA A 178 1.75 6.63 7.52
N ARG A 179 0.58 6.18 7.04
CA ARG A 179 -0.67 6.90 7.29
C ARG A 179 -1.11 6.84 8.75
N ASP A 180 -0.91 5.72 9.43
CA ASP A 180 -1.26 5.61 10.85
C ASP A 180 -0.39 6.57 11.69
N LEU A 181 0.91 6.69 11.42
CA LEU A 181 1.80 7.66 12.05
C LEU A 181 1.36 9.11 11.80
N LEU A 182 1.03 9.46 10.56
CA LEU A 182 0.48 10.77 10.24
C LEU A 182 -0.78 11.09 11.06
N MET A 183 -1.69 10.11 11.21
CA MET A 183 -2.92 10.32 11.97
C MET A 183 -2.67 10.46 13.48
N VAL A 184 -1.61 9.85 14.01
CA VAL A 184 -1.14 10.08 15.39
C VAL A 184 -0.65 11.52 15.56
N ASP A 185 0.15 12.03 14.62
CA ASP A 185 0.65 13.42 14.66
C ASP A 185 -0.50 14.43 14.55
N LEU A 186 -1.47 14.18 13.68
CA LEU A 186 -2.67 15.01 13.57
C LEU A 186 -3.53 14.97 14.85
N ALA A 187 -3.58 13.82 15.55
CA ALA A 187 -4.31 13.70 16.81
C ALA A 187 -3.71 14.57 17.92
N GLN A 188 -2.39 14.81 17.90
CA GLN A 188 -1.73 15.73 18.84
C GLN A 188 -2.11 17.18 18.58
N GLN A 189 -2.25 17.56 17.31
CA GLN A 189 -2.63 18.92 16.90
C GLN A 189 -4.12 19.18 17.09
N PHE A 190 -4.96 18.16 16.90
CA PHE A 190 -6.42 18.20 17.01
C PHE A 190 -6.93 17.13 17.96
N PRO A 191 -6.76 17.31 19.29
CA PRO A 191 -7.15 16.32 20.27
C PRO A 191 -8.67 16.17 20.39
N GLY A 192 -9.12 15.00 20.86
CA GLY A 192 -10.53 14.70 21.14
C GLY A 192 -11.21 13.82 20.09
N TYR A 193 -10.77 13.82 18.85
CA TYR A 193 -11.36 13.00 17.77
C TYR A 193 -10.96 11.52 17.86
N GLY A 194 -9.93 11.19 18.63
CA GLY A 194 -9.43 9.82 18.81
C GLY A 194 -8.66 9.29 17.59
N TRP A 195 -8.11 10.15 16.76
CA TRP A 195 -7.41 9.79 15.51
C TRP A 195 -6.19 8.91 15.75
N GLU A 196 -5.57 8.99 16.90
CA GLU A 196 -4.47 8.13 17.34
C GLU A 196 -4.87 6.64 17.45
N ARG A 197 -6.18 6.36 17.54
CA ARG A 197 -6.73 4.99 17.63
C ARG A 197 -7.57 4.62 16.43
N ASN A 198 -8.37 5.55 15.96
CA ASN A 198 -9.32 5.27 14.88
C ASN A 198 -8.80 5.67 13.49
N ALA A 199 -7.59 6.24 13.38
CA ALA A 199 -6.95 6.66 12.14
C ALA A 199 -7.90 7.47 11.21
N GLY A 200 -8.80 8.26 11.81
CA GLY A 200 -9.79 9.08 11.11
C GLY A 200 -11.06 8.33 10.68
N TYR A 201 -11.19 7.03 10.95
CA TYR A 201 -12.40 6.28 10.62
C TYR A 201 -13.62 6.75 11.45
N PRO A 202 -14.86 6.54 10.93
CA PRO A 202 -16.11 6.99 11.58
C PRO A 202 -16.48 6.14 12.80
N SER A 203 -15.59 6.03 13.79
CA SER A 203 -15.87 5.40 15.08
C SER A 203 -16.96 6.18 15.83
N LYS A 204 -17.55 5.57 16.87
CA LYS A 204 -18.50 6.26 17.72
C LYS A 204 -17.89 7.55 18.29
N GLN A 205 -16.68 7.45 18.88
CA GLN A 205 -15.94 8.60 19.43
C GLN A 205 -15.73 9.71 18.38
N HIS A 206 -15.31 9.36 17.16
CA HIS A 206 -15.03 10.36 16.11
C HIS A 206 -16.32 11.09 15.70
N ARG A 207 -17.45 10.37 15.58
CA ARG A 207 -18.75 11.00 15.25
C ARG A 207 -19.28 11.88 16.37
N GLU A 208 -19.12 11.48 17.62
CA GLU A 208 -19.51 12.30 18.79
C GLU A 208 -18.64 13.56 18.85
N ALA A 209 -17.32 13.44 18.67
CA ALA A 209 -16.40 14.56 18.63
C ALA A 209 -16.70 15.54 17.49
N LEU A 210 -17.13 15.06 16.31
CA LEU A 210 -17.56 15.93 15.21
C LEU A 210 -18.76 16.82 15.61
N VAL A 211 -19.69 16.31 16.40
CA VAL A 211 -20.85 17.09 16.89
C VAL A 211 -20.42 18.07 17.96
N GLU A 212 -19.54 17.68 18.88
CA GLU A 212 -19.12 18.45 20.04
C GLU A 212 -18.05 19.50 19.71
N LEU A 213 -17.00 19.10 18.98
CA LEU A 213 -15.84 19.93 18.69
C LEU A 213 -15.90 20.58 17.30
N GLY A 214 -16.83 20.14 16.44
CA GLY A 214 -16.97 20.64 15.08
C GLY A 214 -16.03 19.99 14.07
N VAL A 215 -15.89 20.62 12.93
CA VAL A 215 -15.10 20.15 11.77
C VAL A 215 -13.76 20.90 11.71
N THR A 216 -12.66 20.15 11.58
CA THR A 216 -11.31 20.70 11.37
C THR A 216 -10.98 20.79 9.87
N PRO A 217 -9.87 21.48 9.47
CA PRO A 217 -9.38 21.47 8.09
C PRO A 217 -9.03 20.09 7.55
N HIS A 218 -8.74 19.12 8.42
CA HIS A 218 -8.39 17.76 8.04
C HIS A 218 -9.60 16.84 7.82
N HIS A 219 -10.83 17.30 8.03
CA HIS A 219 -12.03 16.53 7.73
C HIS A 219 -12.45 16.70 6.27
N ARG A 220 -12.85 15.59 5.67
CA ARG A 220 -13.33 15.50 4.27
C ARG A 220 -14.76 16.01 4.18
N ARG A 221 -14.94 17.24 3.72
CA ARG A 221 -16.22 17.93 3.68
C ARG A 221 -17.24 17.28 2.73
N SER A 222 -16.77 16.62 1.68
CA SER A 222 -17.59 15.87 0.73
C SER A 222 -18.14 14.56 1.31
N PHE A 223 -17.60 14.07 2.43
CA PHE A 223 -18.09 12.84 3.05
C PHE A 223 -19.36 13.10 3.86
N LYS A 224 -20.40 12.28 3.60
CA LYS A 224 -21.75 12.48 4.13
C LYS A 224 -21.84 12.80 5.64
N PRO A 225 -21.11 12.12 6.57
CA PRO A 225 -21.17 12.48 7.99
C PRO A 225 -20.64 13.89 8.29
N VAL A 226 -19.57 14.32 7.62
CA VAL A 226 -18.98 15.66 7.78
C VAL A 226 -19.86 16.71 7.12
N HIS A 227 -20.34 16.44 5.92
CA HIS A 227 -21.25 17.32 5.17
C HIS A 227 -22.51 17.66 5.99
N LYS A 228 -23.13 16.66 6.61
CA LYS A 228 -24.32 16.85 7.46
C LYS A 228 -24.08 17.80 8.66
N ILE A 229 -22.90 17.71 9.26
CA ILE A 229 -22.53 18.61 10.38
C ILE A 229 -22.36 20.05 9.87
N LEU A 230 -21.73 20.23 8.71
CA LEU A 230 -21.45 21.55 8.15
C LEU A 230 -22.71 22.29 7.66
N TYR A 231 -23.66 21.55 7.10
CA TYR A 231 -24.82 22.13 6.43
C TYR A 231 -26.15 21.88 7.14
N GLN A 232 -26.11 21.26 8.34
CA GLN A 232 -27.28 21.01 9.21
C GLN A 232 -28.42 20.26 8.50
N GLU A 233 -28.10 19.29 7.65
CA GLU A 233 -29.05 18.45 6.91
C GLU A 233 -29.44 17.16 7.66
#